data_bf0cdd02c79111f77196cd5bdb4f47a3
#
_entry.id   bf0cdd02c79111f77196cd5bdb4f47a3
#
_cell.length_a   1.000
_cell.length_b   1.000
_cell.length_c   1.000
_cell.angle_alpha   90.00
_cell.angle_beta   90.00
_cell.angle_gamma   90.00
#
_symmetry.space_group_name_H-M   'P 1'
#
loop_
_entity.id
_entity.type
_entity.pdbx_description
1 polymer ?
#
loop_
_entity_poly.entity_id
_entity_poly.type
_entity_poly.pdbx_seq_one_letter_code
_entity_poly.pdbx_strand_id
1 'polypeptide(L)'
;IKKLKNNVDVLTLSATPIPRTLHMSLAGIRDMSVLEEPPVDRVPIQTFVTEHNDEMIREAITRELARNGQVYYVYNRVRSIDEAAAHIQELVPDANVAYAHGQMAKRELEKIMCDFVNGEIDVLVSTTIIETGMDISNCNTMIIEDADRFGLSQLYQLRGRVGRSSRTAYAFLLYRRDKVLTEVAEKRLSVIREFADFGSGFKIAMKDLEIRGAGNVLGNSQHGHMAVSYTHLR
;
A
#
# COMPACT_ATOMS: atom_id res chain seq x y z
N ILE A 1 -22.29 15.84 3.24
CA ILE A 1 -21.08 16.67 3.40
C ILE A 1 -21.14 17.89 2.47
N LYS A 2 -21.46 17.78 1.15
CA LYS A 2 -21.51 18.93 0.23
C LYS A 2 -22.49 20.04 0.64
N LYS A 3 -23.61 19.70 1.27
CA LYS A 3 -24.64 20.68 1.74
C LYS A 3 -24.26 21.40 3.03
N LEU A 4 -23.30 20.85 3.80
CA LEU A 4 -22.84 21.44 5.08
C LEU A 4 -21.65 22.41 4.91
N LYS A 5 -21.08 22.51 3.69
CA LYS A 5 -19.86 23.28 3.42
C LYS A 5 -19.98 24.80 3.52
N ASN A 6 -21.18 25.33 3.52
CA ASN A 6 -21.34 26.79 3.46
C ASN A 6 -21.08 27.50 4.80
N ASN A 7 -21.05 26.78 5.92
CA ASN A 7 -20.90 27.35 7.27
C ASN A 7 -19.94 26.55 8.18
N VAL A 8 -19.09 25.71 7.61
CA VAL A 8 -18.17 24.85 8.39
C VAL A 8 -16.82 24.76 7.71
N ASP A 9 -15.78 24.97 8.47
CA ASP A 9 -14.40 24.68 8.02
C ASP A 9 -14.19 23.18 7.89
N VAL A 10 -13.59 22.76 6.76
CA VAL A 10 -13.39 21.34 6.45
C VAL A 10 -11.90 21.04 6.30
N LEU A 11 -11.35 20.31 7.28
CA LEU A 11 -10.00 19.74 7.20
C LEU A 11 -10.08 18.32 6.62
N THR A 12 -9.25 18.03 5.64
CA THR A 12 -9.11 16.69 5.07
C THR A 12 -7.67 16.23 5.22
N LEU A 13 -7.47 15.08 5.85
CA LEU A 13 -6.17 14.46 6.03
C LEU A 13 -6.03 13.25 5.08
N SER A 14 -4.88 13.09 4.46
CA SER A 14 -4.58 11.95 3.59
C SER A 14 -3.09 11.67 3.57
N ALA A 15 -2.71 10.40 3.60
CA ALA A 15 -1.32 9.99 3.39
C ALA A 15 -0.88 10.17 1.93
N THR A 16 -1.84 10.00 1.00
CA THR A 16 -1.65 10.21 -0.44
C THR A 16 -2.87 10.96 -0.96
N PRO A 17 -2.79 12.27 -1.25
CA PRO A 17 -3.92 13.01 -1.76
C PRO A 17 -4.38 12.40 -3.10
N ILE A 18 -5.68 12.25 -3.26
CA ILE A 18 -6.24 11.79 -4.54
C ILE A 18 -5.92 12.82 -5.64
N PRO A 19 -5.66 12.37 -6.89
CA PRO A 19 -5.22 13.25 -7.97
C PRO A 19 -6.09 14.49 -8.16
N ARG A 20 -7.41 14.37 -8.02
CA ARG A 20 -8.34 15.51 -8.12
C ARG A 20 -8.14 16.53 -6.99
N THR A 21 -7.97 16.08 -5.75
CA THR A 21 -7.75 16.96 -4.60
C THR A 21 -6.40 17.66 -4.72
N LEU A 22 -5.37 16.94 -5.13
CA LEU A 22 -4.04 17.46 -5.39
C LEU A 22 -4.08 18.53 -6.49
N HIS A 23 -4.75 18.26 -7.61
CA HIS A 23 -4.90 19.22 -8.68
C HIS A 23 -5.63 20.51 -8.23
N MET A 24 -6.69 20.38 -7.43
CA MET A 24 -7.41 21.54 -6.88
C MET A 24 -6.53 22.37 -5.93
N SER A 25 -5.63 21.75 -5.18
CA SER A 25 -4.70 22.48 -4.32
C SER A 25 -3.60 23.17 -5.13
N LEU A 26 -3.04 22.51 -6.12
CA LEU A 26 -2.07 23.11 -7.06
C LEU A 26 -2.64 24.26 -7.85
N ALA A 27 -3.94 24.22 -8.17
CA ALA A 27 -4.66 25.32 -8.84
C ALA A 27 -5.08 26.46 -7.88
N GLY A 28 -4.69 26.41 -6.61
CA GLY A 28 -5.03 27.45 -5.62
C GLY A 28 -6.49 27.46 -5.16
N ILE A 29 -7.27 26.40 -5.48
CA ILE A 29 -8.68 26.29 -5.09
C ILE A 29 -8.82 25.83 -3.64
N ARG A 30 -7.77 25.20 -3.08
CA ARG A 30 -7.70 24.72 -1.70
C ARG A 30 -6.31 24.94 -1.13
N ASP A 31 -6.25 25.36 0.10
CA ASP A 31 -5.01 25.39 0.88
C ASP A 31 -4.57 23.96 1.18
N MET A 32 -3.26 23.74 1.18
CA MET A 32 -2.65 22.46 1.46
C MET A 32 -1.38 22.65 2.30
N SER A 33 -1.28 21.88 3.37
CA SER A 33 -0.05 21.74 4.16
C SER A 33 0.50 20.34 3.99
N VAL A 34 1.81 20.22 3.87
CA VAL A 34 2.51 18.94 3.75
C VAL A 34 3.24 18.67 5.07
N LEU A 35 3.02 17.47 5.63
CA LEU A 35 3.77 16.99 6.79
C LEU A 35 4.98 16.23 6.26
N GLU A 36 6.16 16.84 6.38
CA GLU A 36 7.40 16.31 5.82
C GLU A 36 8.22 15.51 6.84
N GLU A 37 8.13 15.86 8.12
CA GLU A 37 8.90 15.22 9.18
C GLU A 37 8.22 13.94 9.67
N PRO A 38 8.94 12.79 9.64
CA PRO A 38 8.45 11.56 10.23
C PRO A 38 8.50 11.62 11.76
N PRO A 39 7.71 10.79 12.47
CA PRO A 39 7.90 10.59 13.90
C PRO A 39 9.33 10.14 14.22
N VAL A 40 9.87 10.61 15.36
CA VAL A 40 11.18 10.19 15.89
C VAL A 40 11.17 8.65 16.04
N ASP A 41 12.27 7.99 15.73
CA ASP A 41 12.48 6.53 15.86
C ASP A 41 11.88 5.63 14.75
N ARG A 42 11.41 6.17 13.62
CA ARG A 42 11.02 5.35 12.49
C ARG A 42 12.18 5.09 11.52
N VAL A 43 12.36 3.82 11.18
CA VAL A 43 13.33 3.36 10.17
C VAL A 43 12.63 3.21 8.82
N PRO A 44 13.22 3.67 7.70
CA PRO A 44 12.66 3.48 6.36
C PRO A 44 12.39 2.00 6.06
N ILE A 45 11.26 1.75 5.38
CA ILE A 45 10.85 0.39 5.02
C ILE A 45 11.66 -0.06 3.81
N GLN A 46 12.43 -1.16 3.98
CA GLN A 46 13.20 -1.77 2.90
C GLN A 46 12.21 -2.37 1.88
N THR A 47 12.18 -1.79 0.68
CA THR A 47 11.20 -2.16 -0.35
C THR A 47 11.87 -2.91 -1.49
N PHE A 48 11.41 -4.13 -1.76
CA PHE A 48 11.88 -5.00 -2.82
C PHE A 48 10.79 -5.21 -3.86
N VAL A 49 11.15 -5.14 -5.13
CA VAL A 49 10.28 -5.47 -6.27
C VAL A 49 10.91 -6.63 -7.01
N THR A 50 10.24 -7.75 -7.05
CA THR A 50 10.78 -8.99 -7.60
C THR A 50 9.71 -9.92 -8.17
N GLU A 51 10.12 -10.89 -8.97
CA GLU A 51 9.24 -11.97 -9.38
C GLU A 51 8.82 -12.84 -8.20
N HIS A 52 7.62 -13.43 -8.30
CA HIS A 52 7.12 -14.40 -7.34
C HIS A 52 8.10 -15.58 -7.23
N ASN A 53 8.51 -15.89 -6.02
CA ASN A 53 9.42 -16.99 -5.72
C ASN A 53 9.11 -17.53 -4.32
N ASP A 54 8.68 -18.80 -4.24
CA ASP A 54 8.31 -19.47 -2.99
C ASP A 54 9.46 -19.56 -1.99
N GLU A 55 10.67 -19.76 -2.46
CA GLU A 55 11.85 -19.83 -1.60
C GLU A 55 12.12 -18.49 -0.91
N MET A 56 12.01 -17.39 -1.65
CA MET A 56 12.16 -16.03 -1.11
C MET A 56 11.01 -15.71 -0.13
N ILE A 57 9.76 -16.12 -0.45
CA ILE A 57 8.60 -15.93 0.43
C ILE A 57 8.84 -16.68 1.75
N ARG A 58 9.23 -17.94 1.68
CA ARG A 58 9.57 -18.76 2.85
C ARG A 58 10.66 -18.11 3.69
N GLU A 59 11.75 -17.65 3.06
CA GLU A 59 12.85 -16.99 3.75
C GLU A 59 12.40 -15.69 4.45
N ALA A 60 11.63 -14.85 3.75
CA ALA A 60 11.12 -13.61 4.31
C ALA A 60 10.23 -13.84 5.53
N ILE A 61 9.32 -14.82 5.47
CA ILE A 61 8.45 -15.19 6.59
C ILE A 61 9.28 -15.77 7.74
N THR A 62 10.13 -16.76 7.48
CA THR A 62 10.97 -17.42 8.51
C THR A 62 11.85 -16.40 9.23
N ARG A 63 12.42 -15.45 8.50
CA ARG A 63 13.24 -14.37 9.09
C ARG A 63 12.43 -13.46 10.01
N GLU A 64 11.18 -13.15 9.65
CA GLU A 64 10.30 -12.35 10.50
C GLU A 64 9.93 -13.10 11.78
N LEU A 65 9.55 -14.37 11.66
CA LEU A 65 9.20 -15.22 12.80
C LEU A 65 10.38 -15.45 13.76
N ALA A 66 11.59 -15.61 13.23
CA ALA A 66 12.80 -15.77 14.02
C ALA A 66 13.09 -14.58 14.97
N ARG A 67 12.54 -13.41 14.68
CA ARG A 67 12.61 -12.23 15.54
C ARG A 67 11.30 -11.93 16.28
N ASN A 68 10.41 -12.91 16.38
CA ASN A 68 9.07 -12.82 16.98
C ASN A 68 8.20 -11.72 16.37
N GLY A 69 8.33 -11.48 15.06
CA GLY A 69 7.49 -10.56 14.31
C GLY A 69 6.36 -11.29 13.60
N GLN A 70 5.49 -10.51 12.98
CA GLN A 70 4.32 -11.00 12.21
C GLN A 70 4.40 -10.51 10.77
N VAL A 71 3.68 -11.22 9.89
CA VAL A 71 3.68 -10.95 8.45
C VAL A 71 2.29 -10.66 7.94
N TYR A 72 2.14 -9.57 7.18
CA TYR A 72 1.00 -9.37 6.28
C TYR A 72 1.32 -9.95 4.91
N TYR A 73 0.46 -10.84 4.44
CA TYR A 73 0.49 -11.34 3.07
C TYR A 73 -0.75 -10.87 2.32
N VAL A 74 -0.58 -9.91 1.41
CA VAL A 74 -1.68 -9.31 0.65
C VAL A 74 -1.94 -10.13 -0.59
N TYR A 75 -3.12 -10.76 -0.64
CA TYR A 75 -3.61 -11.57 -1.75
C TYR A 75 -5.01 -11.12 -2.16
N ASN A 76 -5.11 -10.36 -3.25
CA ASN A 76 -6.36 -9.65 -3.59
C ASN A 76 -7.32 -10.47 -4.46
N ARG A 77 -7.51 -11.77 -4.14
CA ARG A 77 -8.46 -12.67 -4.81
C ARG A 77 -9.23 -13.48 -3.79
N VAL A 78 -10.45 -13.04 -3.47
CA VAL A 78 -11.29 -13.67 -2.44
C VAL A 78 -11.55 -15.15 -2.70
N ARG A 79 -11.76 -15.56 -3.99
CA ARG A 79 -12.15 -16.93 -4.34
C ARG A 79 -11.09 -18.01 -4.09
N SER A 80 -9.84 -17.63 -4.00
CA SER A 80 -8.69 -18.54 -3.83
C SER A 80 -7.77 -18.08 -2.69
N ILE A 81 -8.28 -17.31 -1.75
CA ILE A 81 -7.47 -16.83 -0.62
C ILE A 81 -7.17 -17.95 0.39
N ASP A 82 -8.08 -18.89 0.53
CA ASP A 82 -7.92 -20.11 1.32
C ASP A 82 -6.83 -21.01 0.74
N GLU A 83 -6.81 -21.21 -0.59
CA GLU A 83 -5.75 -21.94 -1.29
C GLU A 83 -4.38 -21.24 -1.11
N ALA A 84 -4.36 -19.92 -1.21
CA ALA A 84 -3.15 -19.15 -0.97
C ALA A 84 -2.65 -19.28 0.48
N ALA A 85 -3.54 -19.25 1.46
CA ALA A 85 -3.19 -19.44 2.86
C ALA A 85 -2.68 -20.87 3.13
N ALA A 86 -3.30 -21.89 2.52
CA ALA A 86 -2.83 -23.26 2.59
C ALA A 86 -1.44 -23.43 1.99
N HIS A 87 -1.18 -22.81 0.84
CA HIS A 87 0.15 -22.81 0.22
C HIS A 87 1.21 -22.15 1.10
N ILE A 88 0.90 -21.02 1.71
CA ILE A 88 1.83 -20.38 2.67
C ILE A 88 2.06 -21.28 3.89
N GLN A 89 1.02 -21.95 4.41
CA GLN A 89 1.16 -22.92 5.51
C GLN A 89 2.08 -24.08 5.13
N GLU A 90 2.04 -24.55 3.88
CA GLU A 90 2.95 -25.61 3.38
C GLU A 90 4.40 -25.09 3.29
N LEU A 91 4.61 -23.85 2.89
CA LEU A 91 5.94 -23.24 2.82
C LEU A 91 6.59 -23.03 4.19
N VAL A 92 5.78 -22.73 5.22
CA VAL A 92 6.22 -22.45 6.60
C VAL A 92 5.36 -23.24 7.59
N PRO A 93 5.58 -24.57 7.73
CA PRO A 93 4.70 -25.44 8.53
C PRO A 93 4.60 -25.07 10.01
N ASP A 94 5.64 -24.45 10.56
CA ASP A 94 5.71 -24.05 11.97
C ASP A 94 4.97 -22.72 12.26
N ALA A 95 4.49 -22.02 11.24
CA ALA A 95 3.76 -20.76 11.39
C ALA A 95 2.26 -20.97 11.56
N ASN A 96 1.61 -20.14 12.37
CA ASN A 96 0.15 -20.04 12.42
C ASN A 96 -0.32 -19.11 11.30
N VAL A 97 -0.85 -19.69 10.22
CA VAL A 97 -1.37 -18.94 9.06
C VAL A 97 -2.89 -18.84 9.13
N ALA A 98 -3.42 -17.65 9.00
CA ALA A 98 -4.86 -17.42 8.85
C ALA A 98 -5.13 -16.54 7.63
N TYR A 99 -6.37 -16.56 7.14
CA TYR A 99 -6.77 -15.67 6.06
C TYR A 99 -8.01 -14.84 6.44
N ALA A 100 -8.12 -13.65 5.82
CA ALA A 100 -9.24 -12.75 6.04
C ALA A 100 -9.60 -11.96 4.78
N HIS A 101 -10.89 -11.76 4.55
CA HIS A 101 -11.40 -10.95 3.43
C HIS A 101 -12.72 -10.26 3.78
N GLY A 102 -13.05 -9.19 3.05
CA GLY A 102 -14.20 -8.34 3.34
C GLY A 102 -15.58 -8.97 3.13
N GLN A 103 -15.68 -10.21 2.61
CA GLN A 103 -16.94 -10.95 2.44
C GLN A 103 -17.20 -11.92 3.59
N MET A 104 -16.27 -12.07 4.54
CA MET A 104 -16.48 -12.86 5.77
C MET A 104 -17.53 -12.22 6.68
N ALA A 105 -18.16 -13.05 7.51
CA ALA A 105 -19.02 -12.54 8.56
C ALA A 105 -18.23 -11.61 9.49
N LYS A 106 -18.81 -10.46 9.84
CA LYS A 106 -18.15 -9.43 10.64
C LYS A 106 -17.51 -9.99 11.92
N ARG A 107 -18.22 -10.87 12.61
CA ARG A 107 -17.79 -11.49 13.88
C ARG A 107 -16.56 -12.39 13.69
N GLU A 108 -16.52 -13.11 12.58
CA GLU A 108 -15.38 -13.98 12.21
C GLU A 108 -14.15 -13.12 11.87
N LEU A 109 -14.35 -12.09 11.05
CA LEU A 109 -13.28 -11.15 10.70
C LEU A 109 -12.72 -10.47 11.95
N GLU A 110 -13.58 -9.97 12.85
CA GLU A 110 -13.17 -9.34 14.11
C GLU A 110 -12.35 -10.31 14.98
N LYS A 111 -12.74 -11.59 15.04
CA LYS A 111 -11.98 -12.60 15.77
C LYS A 111 -10.59 -12.79 15.19
N ILE A 112 -10.49 -13.06 13.89
CA ILE A 112 -9.18 -13.27 13.22
C ILE A 112 -8.26 -12.06 13.42
N MET A 113 -8.81 -10.85 13.31
CA MET A 113 -8.04 -9.63 13.52
C MET A 113 -7.58 -9.47 14.96
N CYS A 114 -8.42 -9.85 15.94
CA CYS A 114 -8.06 -9.85 17.35
C CYS A 114 -6.94 -10.86 17.62
N ASP A 115 -7.07 -12.09 17.11
CA ASP A 115 -6.07 -13.15 17.26
C ASP A 115 -4.73 -12.72 16.62
N PHE A 116 -4.76 -12.01 15.49
CA PHE A 116 -3.55 -11.46 14.87
C PHE A 116 -2.92 -10.33 15.70
N VAL A 117 -3.71 -9.42 16.24
CA VAL A 117 -3.22 -8.35 17.15
C VAL A 117 -2.58 -8.94 18.40
N ASN A 118 -3.15 -10.02 18.95
CA ASN A 118 -2.65 -10.71 20.13
C ASN A 118 -1.42 -11.59 19.87
N GLY A 119 -1.00 -11.74 18.60
CA GLY A 119 0.17 -12.56 18.25
C GLY A 119 -0.10 -14.07 18.18
N GLU A 120 -1.37 -14.48 18.16
CA GLU A 120 -1.78 -15.87 18.00
C GLU A 120 -1.69 -16.34 16.53
N ILE A 121 -1.65 -15.41 15.59
CA ILE A 121 -1.47 -15.63 14.16
C ILE A 121 -0.14 -14.98 13.74
N ASP A 122 0.71 -15.75 13.10
CA ASP A 122 2.02 -15.31 12.62
C ASP A 122 1.96 -14.66 11.24
N VAL A 123 1.16 -15.24 10.34
CA VAL A 123 0.98 -14.78 8.98
C VAL A 123 -0.51 -14.57 8.68
N LEU A 124 -0.89 -13.34 8.38
CA LEU A 124 -2.24 -13.02 7.95
C LEU A 124 -2.28 -12.83 6.42
N VAL A 125 -2.88 -13.79 5.73
CA VAL A 125 -3.19 -13.69 4.31
C VAL A 125 -4.49 -12.91 4.16
N SER A 126 -4.46 -11.75 3.52
CA SER A 126 -5.65 -10.90 3.46
C SER A 126 -5.79 -10.17 2.13
N THR A 127 -7.03 -9.83 1.79
CA THR A 127 -7.29 -8.83 0.76
C THR A 127 -6.91 -7.44 1.27
N THR A 128 -7.18 -6.39 0.50
CA THR A 128 -6.89 -4.99 0.88
C THR A 128 -7.66 -4.48 2.11
N ILE A 129 -8.39 -5.34 2.84
CA ILE A 129 -9.10 -4.97 4.08
C ILE A 129 -8.19 -4.38 5.17
N ILE A 130 -6.89 -4.70 5.15
CA ILE A 130 -5.89 -4.13 6.06
C ILE A 130 -5.69 -2.62 5.87
N GLU A 131 -6.28 -2.02 4.83
CA GLU A 131 -6.32 -0.56 4.66
C GLU A 131 -7.13 0.13 5.77
N THR A 132 -7.96 -0.59 6.51
CA THR A 132 -8.93 -0.04 7.48
C THR A 132 -8.37 0.39 8.84
N GLY A 133 -7.06 0.60 8.96
CA GLY A 133 -6.55 1.45 10.05
C GLY A 133 -6.11 0.76 11.33
N MET A 134 -6.05 -0.57 11.40
CA MET A 134 -5.46 -1.23 12.58
C MET A 134 -3.95 -1.04 12.61
N ASP A 135 -3.47 -0.66 13.78
CA ASP A 135 -2.05 -0.51 14.08
C ASP A 135 -1.52 -1.77 14.74
N ILE A 136 -0.69 -2.53 14.03
CA ILE A 136 -0.04 -3.73 14.54
C ILE A 136 1.46 -3.50 14.55
N SER A 137 1.96 -3.04 15.67
CA SER A 137 3.37 -2.65 15.85
C SER A 137 4.35 -3.82 15.64
N ASN A 138 3.89 -5.06 15.83
CA ASN A 138 4.72 -6.26 15.67
C ASN A 138 4.76 -6.78 14.23
N CYS A 139 3.93 -6.26 13.32
CA CYS A 139 3.93 -6.63 11.91
C CYS A 139 4.96 -5.78 11.15
N ASN A 140 6.14 -6.33 10.87
CA ASN A 140 7.24 -5.62 10.23
C ASN A 140 7.61 -6.17 8.85
N THR A 141 6.94 -7.22 8.39
CA THR A 141 7.11 -7.72 7.01
C THR A 141 5.77 -7.73 6.28
N MET A 142 5.76 -7.17 5.07
CA MET A 142 4.62 -7.19 4.16
C MET A 142 5.03 -7.82 2.84
N ILE A 143 4.21 -8.74 2.35
CA ILE A 143 4.36 -9.37 1.04
C ILE A 143 3.09 -9.06 0.24
N ILE A 144 3.23 -8.51 -0.96
CA ILE A 144 2.10 -8.11 -1.82
C ILE A 144 2.17 -8.91 -3.13
N GLU A 145 1.24 -9.81 -3.32
CA GLU A 145 1.05 -10.59 -4.56
C GLU A 145 0.45 -9.73 -5.68
N ASP A 146 0.85 -10.03 -6.93
CA ASP A 146 0.37 -9.30 -8.11
C ASP A 146 0.48 -7.78 -7.93
N ALA A 147 1.57 -7.27 -7.36
CA ALA A 147 1.77 -5.86 -7.04
C ALA A 147 1.63 -4.93 -8.26
N ASP A 148 1.89 -5.44 -9.46
CA ASP A 148 1.70 -4.74 -10.74
C ASP A 148 0.24 -4.36 -11.04
N ARG A 149 -0.72 -4.97 -10.35
CA ARG A 149 -2.16 -4.69 -10.49
C ARG A 149 -2.65 -3.57 -9.57
N PHE A 150 -1.84 -3.16 -8.61
CA PHE A 150 -2.21 -2.12 -7.66
C PHE A 150 -1.90 -0.72 -8.19
N GLY A 151 -2.67 0.24 -7.75
CA GLY A 151 -2.35 1.66 -7.93
C GLY A 151 -1.19 2.09 -7.04
N LEU A 152 -0.43 3.10 -7.48
CA LEU A 152 0.74 3.59 -6.74
C LEU A 152 0.37 4.06 -5.32
N SER A 153 -0.73 4.80 -5.18
CA SER A 153 -1.24 5.24 -3.87
C SER A 153 -1.64 4.08 -2.97
N GLN A 154 -2.22 2.99 -3.53
CA GLN A 154 -2.54 1.79 -2.77
C GLN A 154 -1.29 1.09 -2.25
N LEU A 155 -0.29 0.88 -3.11
CA LEU A 155 0.99 0.27 -2.71
C LEU A 155 1.65 1.08 -1.59
N TYR A 156 1.62 2.40 -1.68
CA TYR A 156 2.17 3.27 -0.65
C TYR A 156 1.41 3.13 0.68
N GLN A 157 0.08 3.10 0.65
CA GLN A 157 -0.75 2.93 1.84
C GLN A 157 -0.57 1.54 2.47
N LEU A 158 -0.53 0.49 1.66
CA LEU A 158 -0.26 -0.88 2.13
C LEU A 158 1.12 -0.96 2.77
N ARG A 159 2.18 -0.51 2.08
CA ARG A 159 3.54 -0.47 2.62
C ARG A 159 3.59 0.26 3.97
N GLY A 160 2.86 1.35 4.13
CA GLY A 160 2.79 2.12 5.37
C GLY A 160 2.07 1.41 6.53
N ARG A 161 1.57 0.19 6.34
CA ARG A 161 0.99 -0.63 7.41
C ARG A 161 2.01 -1.40 8.22
N VAL A 162 3.23 -1.54 7.73
CA VAL A 162 4.37 -2.10 8.47
C VAL A 162 5.35 -1.00 8.85
N GLY A 163 6.34 -1.32 9.68
CA GLY A 163 7.36 -0.37 10.12
C GLY A 163 6.84 0.67 11.11
N ARG A 164 5.95 0.27 12.00
CA ARG A 164 5.39 1.12 13.05
C ARG A 164 6.07 0.93 14.41
N SER A 165 7.23 0.27 14.39
CA SER A 165 8.12 0.07 15.52
C SER A 165 9.53 0.55 15.18
N SER A 166 10.44 0.50 16.14
CA SER A 166 11.88 0.78 15.94
C SER A 166 12.61 -0.33 15.16
N ARG A 167 11.92 -1.42 14.81
CA ARG A 167 12.51 -2.54 14.05
C ARG A 167 12.49 -2.24 12.55
N THR A 168 13.54 -2.68 11.85
CA THR A 168 13.57 -2.62 10.39
C THR A 168 12.41 -3.41 9.79
N ALA A 169 11.63 -2.76 8.94
CA ALA A 169 10.53 -3.37 8.23
C ALA A 169 10.86 -3.61 6.76
N TYR A 170 10.18 -4.60 6.20
CA TYR A 170 10.37 -5.08 4.84
C TYR A 170 9.05 -5.10 4.08
N ALA A 171 9.09 -4.70 2.81
CA ALA A 171 7.97 -4.81 1.89
C ALA A 171 8.43 -5.50 0.60
N PHE A 172 7.86 -6.66 0.31
CA PHE A 172 8.11 -7.42 -0.90
C PHE A 172 6.92 -7.25 -1.85
N LEU A 173 7.17 -6.63 -3.00
CA LEU A 173 6.20 -6.37 -4.03
C LEU A 173 6.43 -7.38 -5.15
N LEU A 174 5.56 -8.39 -5.22
CA LEU A 174 5.72 -9.53 -6.09
C LEU A 174 4.88 -9.36 -7.36
N TYR A 175 5.47 -9.68 -8.49
CA TYR A 175 4.74 -9.87 -9.75
C TYR A 175 4.97 -11.29 -10.27
N ARG A 176 4.06 -11.76 -11.13
CA ARG A 176 4.12 -13.14 -11.61
C ARG A 176 5.40 -13.37 -12.41
N ARG A 177 6.01 -14.51 -12.18
CA ARG A 177 7.12 -15.02 -12.98
C ARG A 177 6.72 -15.05 -14.45
N ASP A 178 7.68 -14.75 -15.32
CA ASP A 178 7.52 -14.74 -16.79
C ASP A 178 6.45 -13.76 -17.32
N LYS A 179 5.97 -12.83 -16.48
CA LYS A 179 5.02 -11.80 -16.89
C LYS A 179 5.74 -10.58 -17.43
N VAL A 180 5.46 -10.22 -18.67
CA VAL A 180 5.83 -8.91 -19.20
C VAL A 180 4.99 -7.83 -18.50
N LEU A 181 5.64 -6.96 -17.75
CA LEU A 181 4.98 -5.83 -17.11
C LEU A 181 4.58 -4.80 -18.17
N THR A 182 3.43 -4.16 -17.96
CA THR A 182 3.09 -2.97 -18.76
C THR A 182 3.99 -1.81 -18.34
N GLU A 183 4.27 -0.88 -19.25
CA GLU A 183 5.06 0.33 -18.99
C GLU A 183 4.56 1.10 -17.75
N VAL A 184 3.23 1.19 -17.59
CA VAL A 184 2.59 1.84 -16.44
C VAL A 184 2.86 1.09 -15.14
N ALA A 185 2.79 -0.26 -15.15
CA ALA A 185 3.07 -1.07 -13.97
C ALA A 185 4.54 -0.97 -13.57
N GLU A 186 5.45 -1.04 -14.54
CA GLU A 186 6.89 -0.90 -14.32
C GLU A 186 7.23 0.48 -13.71
N LYS A 187 6.69 1.56 -14.26
CA LYS A 187 6.85 2.90 -13.71
C LYS A 187 6.35 3.00 -12.26
N ARG A 188 5.18 2.44 -11.94
CA ARG A 188 4.65 2.45 -10.57
C ARG A 188 5.54 1.68 -9.60
N LEU A 189 5.97 0.49 -9.98
CA LEU A 189 6.85 -0.34 -9.15
C LEU A 189 8.23 0.30 -8.96
N SER A 190 8.76 0.97 -9.97
CA SER A 190 10.01 1.74 -9.86
C SER A 190 9.85 2.91 -8.87
N VAL A 191 8.78 3.69 -9.00
CA VAL A 191 8.49 4.82 -8.11
C VAL A 191 8.35 4.38 -6.65
N ILE A 192 7.58 3.31 -6.37
CA ILE A 192 7.40 2.85 -4.97
C ILE A 192 8.70 2.33 -4.35
N ARG A 193 9.61 1.78 -5.16
CA ARG A 193 10.94 1.37 -4.73
C ARG A 193 11.86 2.57 -4.47
N GLU A 194 11.82 3.58 -5.34
CA GLU A 194 12.65 4.79 -5.24
C GLU A 194 12.26 5.65 -4.05
N PHE A 195 10.97 5.86 -3.82
CA PHE A 195 10.46 6.66 -2.71
C PHE A 195 10.26 5.81 -1.44
N ALA A 196 11.36 5.26 -0.91
CA ALA A 196 11.35 4.48 0.33
C ALA A 196 11.24 5.35 1.59
N ASP A 197 11.61 6.63 1.52
CA ASP A 197 11.67 7.55 2.65
C ASP A 197 10.27 7.92 3.18
N PHE A 198 10.24 8.25 4.48
CA PHE A 198 9.06 8.80 5.11
C PHE A 198 8.69 10.18 4.52
N GLY A 199 7.42 10.54 4.60
CA GLY A 199 6.94 11.82 4.06
C GLY A 199 6.80 11.86 2.54
N SER A 200 7.12 10.76 1.85
CA SER A 200 7.06 10.69 0.37
C SER A 200 5.63 10.72 -0.20
N GLY A 201 4.58 10.72 0.62
CA GLY A 201 3.19 10.64 0.17
C GLY A 201 2.80 11.69 -0.85
N PHE A 202 3.26 12.92 -0.70
CA PHE A 202 3.03 13.98 -1.65
C PHE A 202 3.77 13.72 -2.99
N LYS A 203 5.04 13.33 -2.93
CA LYS A 203 5.85 12.98 -4.10
C LYS A 203 5.25 11.79 -4.85
N ILE A 204 4.78 10.78 -4.14
CA ILE A 204 4.06 9.62 -4.68
C ILE A 204 2.78 10.06 -5.40
N ALA A 205 2.00 10.96 -4.80
CA ALA A 205 0.78 11.47 -5.42
C ALA A 205 1.07 12.28 -6.69
N MET A 206 2.12 13.07 -6.70
CA MET A 206 2.58 13.78 -7.91
C MET A 206 3.01 12.82 -9.01
N LYS A 207 3.77 11.77 -8.67
CA LYS A 207 4.18 10.74 -9.64
C LYS A 207 3.00 9.91 -10.16
N ASP A 208 2.02 9.60 -9.31
CA ASP A 208 0.79 8.91 -9.75
C ASP A 208 0.00 9.79 -10.74
N LEU A 209 -0.05 11.10 -10.53
CA LEU A 209 -0.67 12.06 -11.45
C LEU A 209 0.07 12.11 -12.79
N GLU A 210 1.40 12.16 -12.79
CA GLU A 210 2.23 12.12 -13.99
C GLU A 210 2.02 10.84 -14.80
N ILE A 211 2.03 9.66 -14.13
CA ILE A 211 1.86 8.35 -14.77
C ILE A 211 0.47 8.20 -15.39
N ARG A 212 -0.57 8.74 -14.74
CA ARG A 212 -1.94 8.71 -15.26
C ARG A 212 -2.17 9.67 -16.43
N GLY A 213 -1.28 10.66 -16.60
CA GLY A 213 -1.46 11.75 -17.57
C GLY A 213 -2.51 12.78 -17.13
N ALA A 214 -2.29 14.03 -17.50
CA ALA A 214 -3.17 15.15 -17.12
C ALA A 214 -4.62 15.03 -17.67
N GLY A 215 -4.83 14.25 -18.74
CA GLY A 215 -6.15 14.05 -19.36
C GLY A 215 -7.14 13.22 -18.55
N ASN A 216 -6.68 12.36 -17.64
CA ASN A 216 -7.55 11.51 -16.81
C ASN A 216 -8.08 12.20 -15.54
N VAL A 217 -7.63 13.41 -15.24
CA VAL A 217 -8.01 14.12 -14.02
C VAL A 217 -9.38 14.81 -14.16
N LEU A 218 -9.82 15.07 -15.38
CA LEU A 218 -11.04 15.86 -15.67
C LEU A 218 -12.29 15.05 -16.05
N GLY A 219 -12.21 13.71 -16.05
CA GLY A 219 -13.37 12.84 -16.31
C GLY A 219 -13.39 12.25 -17.72
N ASN A 220 -14.27 11.25 -17.92
CA ASN A 220 -14.35 10.32 -19.05
C ASN A 220 -14.54 10.87 -20.48
N SER A 221 -14.23 12.12 -20.77
CA SER A 221 -14.56 12.71 -22.07
C SER A 221 -13.55 13.71 -22.66
N GLN A 222 -12.32 13.79 -22.17
CA GLN A 222 -11.31 14.63 -22.82
C GLN A 222 -10.07 13.82 -23.23
N HIS A 223 -10.10 13.33 -24.46
CA HIS A 223 -8.92 12.95 -25.23
C HIS A 223 -8.23 14.22 -25.68
N GLY A 224 -7.31 14.74 -24.88
CA GLY A 224 -6.51 15.90 -25.22
C GLY A 224 -5.14 15.82 -24.57
N HIS A 225 -4.09 15.78 -25.37
CA HIS A 225 -2.74 16.03 -24.92
C HIS A 225 -2.66 17.45 -24.37
N MET A 226 -2.66 17.62 -23.04
CA MET A 226 -2.17 18.88 -22.48
C MET A 226 -0.64 18.81 -22.43
N ALA A 227 -0.01 19.31 -23.48
CA ALA A 227 1.37 19.74 -23.41
C ALA A 227 1.40 20.97 -22.48
N VAL A 228 1.81 20.80 -21.25
CA VAL A 228 2.12 21.92 -20.36
C VAL A 228 3.43 22.51 -20.84
N SER A 229 3.33 23.56 -21.66
CA SER A 229 4.45 24.39 -22.02
C SER A 229 4.88 25.20 -20.79
N TYR A 230 6.00 24.84 -20.19
CA TYR A 230 6.68 25.62 -19.14
C TYR A 230 7.43 26.86 -19.68
N THR A 231 7.03 27.38 -20.81
CA THR A 231 7.58 28.63 -21.34
C THR A 231 6.55 29.73 -21.15
N HIS A 232 6.53 30.35 -19.97
CA HIS A 232 6.24 31.77 -19.73
C HIS A 232 5.90 32.01 -18.25
N LEU A 233 6.94 32.10 -17.45
CA LEU A 233 6.97 32.99 -16.30
C LEU A 233 8.40 33.56 -16.23
N ARG A 234 8.53 34.70 -16.89
CA ARG A 234 9.51 35.71 -16.53
C ARG A 234 8.80 36.79 -15.75
#